data_7f43ac0d8091876e20aac0cd802e4ff9
#
_entry.id   7f43ac0d8091876e20aac0cd802e4ff9
#
_cell.length_a   1.000
_cell.length_b   1.000
_cell.length_c   1.000
_cell.angle_alpha   90.00
_cell.angle_beta   90.00
_cell.angle_gamma   90.00
#
_symmetry.space_group_name_H-M   'P 1'
#
loop_
_entity.id
_entity.type
_entity.pdbx_description
1 polymer ?
#
loop_
_entity_poly.entity_id
_entity_poly.type
_entity_poly.pdbx_seq_one_letter_code
_entity_poly.pdbx_strand_id
1 'polypeptide(L)'
;MNKHKLHKTMKVALATVMLGGMLALGQEAVMADTELTDSPSLSVLTVQVEQEERLKQEAEAKAAAEKAAAEKAAAEAAAQAALATNMVSEVAVEYTANTYPAGQCTWGAKEMAPWVGNYWGNGGDWAASAAALGYEVGTTPKVGAIAVWTDGGYGHVAYVTDVAADGTIQVMESNYGGAYYPSNVRGFFDPTTTSEGTVSYIYPPAGV
;
A
#
# COMPACT_ATOMS: atom_id res chain seq x y z
N MET A 1 -14.36 -36.56 21.72
CA MET A 1 -15.52 -36.47 20.82
C MET A 1 -16.07 -35.07 20.90
N ASN A 2 -15.90 -34.27 19.96
CA ASN A 2 -16.74 -33.48 19.09
C ASN A 2 -15.93 -32.37 18.39
N LYS A 3 -15.78 -32.58 17.08
CA LYS A 3 -15.19 -31.65 16.14
C LYS A 3 -16.32 -30.71 15.68
N HIS A 4 -16.22 -29.43 15.93
CA HIS A 4 -16.99 -28.43 15.18
C HIS A 4 -16.06 -27.67 14.23
N LYS A 5 -16.09 -28.09 12.96
CA LYS A 5 -15.61 -27.32 11.83
C LYS A 5 -16.59 -26.17 11.58
N LEU A 6 -16.13 -24.94 11.77
CA LEU A 6 -16.87 -23.76 11.36
C LEU A 6 -16.38 -23.37 9.97
N HIS A 7 -17.15 -23.73 8.93
CA HIS A 7 -16.96 -23.21 7.57
C HIS A 7 -17.51 -21.79 7.53
N LYS A 8 -16.61 -20.82 7.41
CA LYS A 8 -16.96 -19.43 7.10
C LYS A 8 -17.04 -19.29 5.58
N THR A 9 -18.23 -19.44 5.02
CA THR A 9 -18.54 -19.12 3.63
C THR A 9 -18.55 -17.60 3.47
N MET A 10 -17.56 -17.11 2.76
CA MET A 10 -17.48 -15.72 2.31
C MET A 10 -18.45 -15.53 1.12
N LYS A 11 -19.58 -14.89 1.34
CA LYS A 11 -20.49 -14.49 0.28
C LYS A 11 -19.93 -13.25 -0.41
N VAL A 12 -19.44 -13.44 -1.62
CA VAL A 12 -19.14 -12.34 -2.54
C VAL A 12 -20.48 -11.82 -3.06
N ALA A 13 -20.84 -10.61 -2.69
CA ALA A 13 -22.00 -9.92 -3.24
C ALA A 13 -21.62 -9.35 -4.61
N LEU A 14 -22.15 -9.98 -5.65
CA LEU A 14 -22.08 -9.47 -7.03
C LEU A 14 -23.13 -8.36 -7.16
N ALA A 15 -22.73 -7.10 -7.18
CA ALA A 15 -23.59 -5.98 -7.48
C ALA A 15 -23.81 -5.90 -9.00
N THR A 16 -24.94 -6.41 -9.45
CA THR A 16 -25.40 -6.25 -10.85
C THR A 16 -26.04 -4.86 -10.98
N VAL A 17 -25.36 -3.94 -11.62
CA VAL A 17 -25.94 -2.65 -12.02
C VAL A 17 -26.75 -2.88 -13.29
N MET A 18 -28.06 -2.95 -13.14
CA MET A 18 -29.01 -2.90 -14.24
C MET A 18 -29.26 -1.44 -14.66
N LEU A 19 -28.67 -1.03 -15.77
CA LEU A 19 -29.02 0.23 -16.42
C LEU A 19 -30.27 0.02 -17.28
N GLY A 20 -31.42 0.25 -16.70
CA GLY A 20 -32.69 0.31 -17.40
C GLY A 20 -32.94 1.72 -17.96
N GLY A 21 -32.56 1.96 -19.19
CA GLY A 21 -32.97 3.15 -19.95
C GLY A 21 -34.29 2.91 -20.67
N MET A 22 -35.40 3.36 -20.10
CA MET A 22 -36.72 3.30 -20.72
C MET A 22 -36.95 4.64 -21.45
N LEU A 23 -36.75 4.65 -22.76
CA LEU A 23 -37.20 5.75 -23.63
C LEU A 23 -38.68 5.51 -24.01
N ALA A 24 -39.56 6.32 -23.43
CA ALA A 24 -40.94 6.42 -23.89
C ALA A 24 -40.97 7.33 -25.12
N LEU A 25 -41.26 6.76 -26.28
CA LEU A 25 -41.57 7.51 -27.49
C LEU A 25 -43.09 7.70 -27.55
N GLY A 26 -43.52 8.95 -27.40
CA GLY A 26 -44.90 9.39 -27.73
C GLY A 26 -45.13 9.32 -29.23
N GLN A 27 -46.13 8.58 -29.61
CA GLN A 27 -46.67 8.60 -30.99
C GLN A 27 -47.63 9.77 -31.12
N GLU A 28 -47.31 10.74 -31.98
CA GLU A 28 -48.33 11.57 -32.63
C GLU A 28 -48.34 11.22 -34.10
N ALA A 29 -49.49 10.73 -34.54
CA ALA A 29 -49.77 10.44 -35.93
C ALA A 29 -50.15 11.73 -36.66
N VAL A 30 -49.30 12.16 -37.59
CA VAL A 30 -49.72 13.13 -38.64
C VAL A 30 -49.69 12.40 -39.96
N MET A 31 -50.89 12.20 -40.52
CA MET A 31 -51.09 11.80 -41.89
C MET A 31 -50.76 12.98 -42.81
N ALA A 32 -49.73 12.81 -43.63
CA ALA A 32 -49.54 13.62 -44.82
C ALA A 32 -48.96 12.73 -45.92
N ASP A 33 -49.80 12.51 -46.91
CA ASP A 33 -49.49 11.93 -48.21
C ASP A 33 -48.43 12.75 -48.90
N THR A 34 -47.28 12.15 -49.25
CA THR A 34 -46.40 12.62 -50.33
C THR A 34 -45.44 11.51 -50.76
N GLU A 35 -45.60 11.13 -51.98
CA GLU A 35 -44.76 10.43 -52.95
C GLU A 35 -43.40 9.79 -52.52
N LEU A 36 -43.35 8.51 -52.89
CA LEU A 36 -42.20 7.62 -53.03
C LEU A 36 -41.13 8.22 -53.92
N THR A 37 -40.01 8.62 -53.40
CA THR A 37 -38.66 8.48 -54.00
C THR A 37 -37.58 8.92 -52.96
N ASP A 38 -37.11 8.02 -52.14
CA ASP A 38 -35.69 7.97 -51.80
C ASP A 38 -35.39 6.66 -51.06
N SER A 39 -34.92 5.68 -51.80
CA SER A 39 -34.21 4.57 -51.19
C SER A 39 -32.95 5.15 -50.55
N PRO A 40 -32.72 4.96 -49.23
CA PRO A 40 -31.46 5.39 -48.63
C PRO A 40 -30.34 4.78 -49.44
N SER A 41 -29.48 5.65 -50.02
CA SER A 41 -28.40 5.21 -50.88
C SER A 41 -27.51 4.22 -50.12
N LEU A 42 -27.06 3.17 -50.81
CA LEU A 42 -26.18 2.13 -50.23
C LEU A 42 -25.01 2.72 -49.41
N SER A 43 -24.60 3.94 -49.70
CA SER A 43 -23.54 4.68 -49.01
C SER A 43 -23.89 5.06 -47.56
N VAL A 44 -25.15 5.31 -47.22
CA VAL A 44 -25.56 5.64 -45.84
C VAL A 44 -25.57 4.40 -44.97
N LEU A 45 -26.00 3.26 -45.51
CA LEU A 45 -25.98 1.98 -44.79
C LEU A 45 -24.56 1.49 -44.50
N THR A 46 -23.62 1.66 -45.43
CA THR A 46 -22.23 1.27 -45.22
C THR A 46 -21.56 2.11 -44.11
N VAL A 47 -21.80 3.42 -44.08
CA VAL A 47 -21.28 4.31 -43.05
C VAL A 47 -21.82 3.97 -41.64
N GLN A 48 -23.12 3.59 -41.58
CA GLN A 48 -23.70 3.19 -40.28
C GLN A 48 -23.10 1.87 -39.76
N VAL A 49 -22.91 0.87 -40.62
CA VAL A 49 -22.28 -0.39 -40.23
C VAL A 49 -20.85 -0.19 -39.78
N GLU A 50 -20.05 0.60 -40.48
CA GLU A 50 -18.67 0.93 -40.08
C GLU A 50 -18.62 1.70 -38.77
N GLN A 51 -19.59 2.53 -38.48
CA GLN A 51 -19.67 3.27 -37.22
C GLN A 51 -20.04 2.35 -36.06
N GLU A 52 -20.96 1.42 -36.23
CA GLU A 52 -21.33 0.42 -35.23
C GLU A 52 -20.17 -0.53 -34.91
N GLU A 53 -19.46 -1.00 -35.94
CA GLU A 53 -18.25 -1.85 -35.74
C GLU A 53 -17.16 -1.11 -35.00
N ARG A 54 -16.92 0.16 -35.27
CA ARG A 54 -15.94 0.99 -34.58
C ARG A 54 -16.32 1.20 -33.11
N LEU A 55 -17.59 1.51 -32.81
CA LEU A 55 -18.07 1.64 -31.44
C LEU A 55 -17.95 0.33 -30.67
N LYS A 56 -18.20 -0.79 -31.30
CA LYS A 56 -18.01 -2.11 -30.70
C LYS A 56 -16.55 -2.40 -30.41
N GLN A 57 -15.65 -2.09 -31.33
CA GLN A 57 -14.20 -2.26 -31.11
C GLN A 57 -13.68 -1.35 -30.00
N GLU A 58 -14.15 -0.09 -29.92
CA GLU A 58 -13.79 0.82 -28.83
C GLU A 58 -14.29 0.31 -27.47
N ALA A 59 -15.52 -0.23 -27.42
CA ALA A 59 -16.07 -0.80 -26.21
C ALA A 59 -15.31 -2.07 -25.75
N GLU A 60 -14.94 -2.95 -26.68
CA GLU A 60 -14.14 -4.14 -26.40
C GLU A 60 -12.72 -3.77 -25.94
N ALA A 61 -12.09 -2.79 -26.57
CA ALA A 61 -10.77 -2.28 -26.19
C ALA A 61 -10.78 -1.66 -24.78
N LYS A 62 -11.84 -0.88 -24.48
CA LYS A 62 -12.02 -0.30 -23.13
C LYS A 62 -12.23 -1.37 -22.07
N ALA A 63 -13.08 -2.36 -22.34
CA ALA A 63 -13.30 -3.47 -21.42
C ALA A 63 -12.03 -4.31 -21.18
N ALA A 64 -11.22 -4.52 -22.22
CA ALA A 64 -9.93 -5.19 -22.11
C ALA A 64 -8.93 -4.38 -21.27
N ALA A 65 -8.90 -3.06 -21.45
CA ALA A 65 -8.05 -2.17 -20.66
C ALA A 65 -8.45 -2.12 -19.18
N GLU A 66 -9.75 -2.05 -18.89
CA GLU A 66 -10.26 -2.09 -17.51
C GLU A 66 -9.94 -3.43 -16.84
N LYS A 67 -10.06 -4.55 -17.55
CA LYS A 67 -9.71 -5.87 -17.03
C LYS A 67 -8.21 -5.97 -16.74
N ALA A 68 -7.37 -5.52 -17.66
CA ALA A 68 -5.91 -5.51 -17.46
C ALA A 68 -5.48 -4.63 -16.28
N ALA A 69 -6.12 -3.47 -16.10
CA ALA A 69 -5.88 -2.60 -14.95
C ALA A 69 -6.30 -3.25 -13.63
N ALA A 70 -7.44 -3.97 -13.62
CA ALA A 70 -7.90 -4.69 -12.43
C ALA A 70 -6.99 -5.88 -12.08
N GLU A 71 -6.51 -6.64 -13.08
CA GLU A 71 -5.55 -7.73 -12.87
C GLU A 71 -4.20 -7.22 -12.34
N LYS A 72 -3.72 -6.10 -12.87
CA LYS A 72 -2.50 -5.44 -12.37
C LYS A 72 -2.65 -4.98 -10.93
N ALA A 73 -3.75 -4.30 -10.59
CA ALA A 73 -4.02 -3.86 -9.22
C ALA A 73 -4.14 -5.05 -8.24
N ALA A 74 -4.76 -6.15 -8.67
CA ALA A 74 -4.83 -7.37 -7.85
C ALA A 74 -3.47 -8.02 -7.64
N ALA A 75 -2.60 -8.02 -8.66
CA ALA A 75 -1.24 -8.55 -8.56
C ALA A 75 -0.36 -7.68 -7.64
N GLU A 76 -0.48 -6.35 -7.73
CA GLU A 76 0.20 -5.42 -6.84
C GLU A 76 -0.26 -5.58 -5.39
N ALA A 77 -1.57 -5.72 -5.15
CA ALA A 77 -2.11 -5.97 -3.81
C ALA A 77 -1.65 -7.31 -3.24
N ALA A 78 -1.57 -8.36 -4.07
CA ALA A 78 -1.06 -9.67 -3.65
C ALA A 78 0.44 -9.62 -3.33
N ALA A 79 1.23 -8.88 -4.12
CA ALA A 79 2.65 -8.68 -3.87
C ALA A 79 2.88 -7.88 -2.57
N GLN A 80 2.11 -6.84 -2.32
CA GLN A 80 2.15 -6.09 -1.07
C GLN A 80 1.76 -6.94 0.15
N ALA A 81 0.74 -7.80 0.01
CA ALA A 81 0.34 -8.72 1.08
C ALA A 81 1.43 -9.77 1.36
N ALA A 82 2.11 -10.28 0.33
CA ALA A 82 3.24 -11.21 0.49
C ALA A 82 4.44 -10.53 1.16
N LEU A 83 4.77 -9.29 0.77
CA LEU A 83 5.81 -8.49 1.43
C LEU A 83 5.45 -8.21 2.89
N ALA A 84 4.19 -7.90 3.19
CA ALA A 84 3.74 -7.66 4.56
C ALA A 84 3.89 -8.89 5.47
N THR A 85 3.80 -10.10 4.90
CA THR A 85 3.98 -11.35 5.66
C THR A 85 5.46 -11.55 6.05
N ASN A 86 6.40 -11.09 5.21
CA ASN A 86 7.84 -11.21 5.46
C ASN A 86 8.41 -10.04 6.32
N MET A 87 7.59 -9.02 6.63
CA MET A 87 8.00 -7.88 7.45
C MET A 87 7.55 -8.04 8.90
N VAL A 88 7.71 -9.23 9.45
CA VAL A 88 7.37 -9.56 10.84
C VAL A 88 8.47 -10.46 11.40
N SER A 89 9.01 -10.11 12.56
CA SER A 89 10.01 -10.93 13.26
C SER A 89 9.35 -12.06 14.03
N GLU A 90 9.79 -13.30 13.79
CA GLU A 90 9.33 -14.48 14.53
C GLU A 90 10.20 -14.75 15.75
N VAL A 91 10.29 -13.77 16.66
CA VAL A 91 11.05 -13.88 17.91
C VAL A 91 10.13 -13.72 19.12
N ALA A 92 10.47 -14.39 20.19
CA ALA A 92 9.80 -14.17 21.47
C ALA A 92 10.21 -12.80 22.03
N VAL A 93 9.22 -11.96 22.35
CA VAL A 93 9.48 -10.63 22.90
C VAL A 93 9.70 -10.73 24.39
N GLU A 94 10.82 -10.20 24.86
CA GLU A 94 11.07 -9.95 26.27
C GLU A 94 11.04 -8.45 26.53
N TYR A 95 9.98 -7.98 27.19
CA TYR A 95 9.85 -6.56 27.54
C TYR A 95 10.74 -6.23 28.73
N THR A 96 11.84 -5.52 28.47
CA THR A 96 12.79 -5.10 29.49
C THR A 96 12.79 -3.58 29.67
N ALA A 97 13.12 -3.11 30.86
CA ALA A 97 13.31 -1.69 31.10
C ALA A 97 14.37 -1.10 30.12
N ASN A 98 14.15 0.13 29.69
CA ASN A 98 15.06 0.82 28.78
C ASN A 98 16.37 1.19 29.51
N THR A 99 17.50 0.65 29.04
CA THR A 99 18.82 0.92 29.62
C THR A 99 19.69 1.82 28.75
N TYR A 100 19.21 2.25 27.61
CA TYR A 100 19.93 3.22 26.78
C TYR A 100 20.00 4.59 27.46
N PRO A 101 21.06 5.37 27.22
CA PRO A 101 21.17 6.71 27.80
C PRO A 101 20.01 7.61 27.36
N ALA A 102 19.30 8.17 28.33
CA ALA A 102 18.14 9.03 28.07
C ALA A 102 18.47 10.17 27.12
N GLY A 103 17.55 10.47 26.21
CA GLY A 103 17.70 11.51 25.21
C GLY A 103 18.46 11.11 23.95
N GLN A 104 19.09 9.92 23.92
CA GLN A 104 19.73 9.41 22.70
C GLN A 104 18.71 8.80 21.74
N CYS A 105 19.08 8.67 20.46
CA CYS A 105 18.19 8.07 19.44
C CYS A 105 17.78 6.64 19.81
N THR A 106 18.71 5.85 20.31
CA THR A 106 18.48 4.47 20.79
C THR A 106 17.52 4.41 21.97
N TRP A 107 17.62 5.36 22.90
CA TRP A 107 16.67 5.46 24.01
C TRP A 107 15.26 5.79 23.49
N GLY A 108 15.14 6.81 22.64
CA GLY A 108 13.85 7.23 22.11
C GLY A 108 13.18 6.15 21.27
N ALA A 109 13.94 5.43 20.44
CA ALA A 109 13.44 4.33 19.65
C ALA A 109 12.89 3.19 20.53
N LYS A 110 13.61 2.83 21.63
CA LYS A 110 13.13 1.81 22.58
C LYS A 110 11.92 2.27 23.40
N GLU A 111 11.81 3.56 23.74
CA GLU A 111 10.58 4.09 24.38
C GLU A 111 9.35 3.91 23.50
N MET A 112 9.50 4.12 22.19
CA MET A 112 8.41 3.94 21.21
C MET A 112 8.16 2.47 20.85
N ALA A 113 9.21 1.62 20.93
CA ALA A 113 9.19 0.20 20.58
C ALA A 113 9.70 -0.65 21.75
N PRO A 114 8.88 -0.92 22.79
CA PRO A 114 9.31 -1.67 23.96
C PRO A 114 9.82 -3.10 23.67
N TRP A 115 9.48 -3.64 22.50
CA TRP A 115 9.93 -4.94 22.00
C TRP A 115 11.43 -4.96 21.62
N VAL A 116 12.05 -3.79 21.42
CA VAL A 116 13.48 -3.69 21.13
C VAL A 116 14.29 -4.15 22.33
N GLY A 117 15.31 -4.98 22.10
CA GLY A 117 16.23 -5.43 23.15
C GLY A 117 17.14 -4.30 23.65
N ASN A 118 17.77 -4.52 24.79
CA ASN A 118 18.87 -3.70 25.25
C ASN A 118 20.21 -4.20 24.63
N TYR A 119 21.24 -3.36 24.71
CA TYR A 119 22.62 -3.72 24.33
C TYR A 119 22.84 -4.03 22.83
N TRP A 120 22.01 -3.47 21.93
CA TRP A 120 22.20 -3.62 20.48
C TRP A 120 23.31 -2.71 19.92
N GLY A 121 24.01 -1.96 20.79
CA GLY A 121 25.08 -1.04 20.41
C GLY A 121 24.59 0.38 20.07
N ASN A 122 25.35 1.07 19.23
CA ASN A 122 24.97 2.38 18.70
C ASN A 122 23.86 2.23 17.66
N GLY A 123 23.25 3.33 17.27
CA GLY A 123 22.13 3.30 16.31
C GLY A 123 22.43 2.48 15.05
N GLY A 124 23.60 2.71 14.44
CA GLY A 124 24.00 2.00 13.21
C GLY A 124 24.27 0.51 13.39
N ASP A 125 24.50 0.03 14.61
CA ASP A 125 24.75 -1.38 14.91
C ASP A 125 23.44 -2.19 15.02
N TRP A 126 22.31 -1.52 15.19
CA TRP A 126 21.04 -2.16 15.55
C TRP A 126 20.54 -3.18 14.54
N ALA A 127 20.66 -2.89 13.25
CA ALA A 127 20.21 -3.82 12.22
C ALA A 127 20.97 -5.16 12.28
N ALA A 128 22.30 -5.10 12.44
CA ALA A 128 23.13 -6.30 12.54
C ALA A 128 22.88 -7.04 13.86
N SER A 129 22.75 -6.32 14.98
CA SER A 129 22.47 -6.90 16.30
C SER A 129 21.11 -7.57 16.36
N ALA A 130 20.08 -6.93 15.78
CA ALA A 130 18.74 -7.48 15.69
C ALA A 130 18.69 -8.73 14.81
N ALA A 131 19.34 -8.70 13.64
CA ALA A 131 19.43 -9.86 12.75
C ALA A 131 20.12 -11.05 13.44
N ALA A 132 21.18 -10.80 14.20
CA ALA A 132 21.87 -11.85 14.97
C ALA A 132 20.99 -12.49 16.06
N LEU A 133 19.96 -11.78 16.52
CA LEU A 133 18.96 -12.25 17.49
C LEU A 133 17.73 -12.87 16.83
N GLY A 134 17.70 -12.95 15.50
CA GLY A 134 16.61 -13.55 14.73
C GLY A 134 15.47 -12.60 14.33
N TYR A 135 15.65 -11.29 14.57
CA TYR A 135 14.70 -10.30 14.05
C TYR A 135 14.83 -10.21 12.52
N GLU A 136 13.69 -10.05 11.86
CA GLU A 136 13.66 -9.80 10.42
C GLU A 136 14.10 -8.37 10.13
N VAL A 137 15.04 -8.21 9.18
CA VAL A 137 15.60 -6.92 8.75
C VAL A 137 15.46 -6.79 7.24
N GLY A 138 14.99 -5.66 6.77
CA GLY A 138 14.79 -5.42 5.34
C GLY A 138 14.94 -3.97 4.94
N THR A 139 14.58 -3.67 3.69
CA THR A 139 14.72 -2.32 3.10
C THR A 139 13.39 -1.63 2.82
N THR A 140 12.27 -2.30 3.07
CA THR A 140 10.93 -1.73 2.86
C THR A 140 10.41 -1.12 4.16
N PRO A 141 10.01 0.16 4.18
CA PRO A 141 9.47 0.78 5.39
C PRO A 141 8.13 0.14 5.79
N LYS A 142 7.92 0.04 7.10
CA LYS A 142 6.66 -0.43 7.70
C LYS A 142 6.39 0.34 8.99
N VAL A 143 5.12 0.69 9.22
CA VAL A 143 4.68 1.27 10.50
C VAL A 143 4.98 0.28 11.64
N GLY A 144 5.56 0.79 12.72
CA GLY A 144 6.00 -0.01 13.85
C GLY A 144 7.42 -0.55 13.75
N ALA A 145 8.08 -0.45 12.58
CA ALA A 145 9.48 -0.82 12.42
C ALA A 145 10.43 0.22 13.01
N ILE A 146 11.67 -0.19 13.26
CA ILE A 146 12.78 0.74 13.56
C ILE A 146 13.55 0.99 12.27
N ALA A 147 13.57 2.23 11.81
CA ALA A 147 14.49 2.69 10.76
C ALA A 147 15.88 2.84 11.36
N VAL A 148 16.89 2.34 10.64
CA VAL A 148 18.30 2.32 11.03
C VAL A 148 19.13 2.93 9.91
N TRP A 149 19.85 4.02 10.20
CA TRP A 149 20.83 4.62 9.30
C TRP A 149 22.24 4.40 9.83
N THR A 150 23.18 4.20 8.92
CA THR A 150 24.52 3.69 9.25
C THR A 150 25.64 4.72 9.25
N ASP A 151 25.41 5.96 8.81
CA ASP A 151 26.44 6.99 8.71
C ASP A 151 26.71 7.76 10.00
N GLY A 152 27.81 8.49 10.03
CA GLY A 152 28.19 9.36 11.13
C GLY A 152 28.92 8.65 12.28
N GLY A 153 29.37 7.41 12.08
CA GLY A 153 30.14 6.63 13.05
C GLY A 153 29.31 5.97 14.15
N TYR A 154 28.23 6.62 14.58
CA TYR A 154 27.27 6.07 15.56
C TYR A 154 25.97 5.59 14.90
N GLY A 155 25.70 6.03 13.68
CA GLY A 155 24.42 5.83 13.02
C GLY A 155 23.26 6.54 13.73
N HIS A 156 22.04 6.30 13.22
CA HIS A 156 20.81 6.83 13.80
C HIS A 156 19.70 5.79 13.78
N VAL A 157 18.76 5.87 14.72
CA VAL A 157 17.54 5.04 14.74
C VAL A 157 16.32 5.86 15.07
N ALA A 158 15.18 5.48 14.44
CA ALA A 158 13.90 6.12 14.68
C ALA A 158 12.76 5.11 14.56
N TYR A 159 11.66 5.34 15.26
CA TYR A 159 10.45 4.54 15.18
C TYR A 159 9.55 5.04 14.05
N VAL A 160 9.19 4.18 13.11
CA VAL A 160 8.33 4.53 11.97
C VAL A 160 6.88 4.61 12.42
N THR A 161 6.28 5.79 12.27
CA THR A 161 4.87 6.03 12.64
C THR A 161 3.92 6.02 11.47
N ASP A 162 4.41 6.35 10.26
CA ASP A 162 3.60 6.36 9.04
C ASP A 162 4.45 6.07 7.81
N VAL A 163 3.83 5.51 6.77
CA VAL A 163 4.45 5.21 5.47
C VAL A 163 3.48 5.63 4.36
N ALA A 164 3.86 6.59 3.56
CA ALA A 164 3.06 7.04 2.43
C ALA A 164 3.24 6.14 1.20
N ALA A 165 2.31 6.24 0.25
CA ALA A 165 2.31 5.41 -0.96
C ALA A 165 3.53 5.64 -1.88
N ASP A 166 4.19 6.79 -1.77
CA ASP A 166 5.42 7.13 -2.49
C ASP A 166 6.69 6.64 -1.80
N GLY A 167 6.58 5.96 -0.64
CA GLY A 167 7.70 5.45 0.15
C GLY A 167 8.29 6.45 1.14
N THR A 168 7.77 7.68 1.21
CA THR A 168 8.14 8.61 2.28
C THR A 168 7.61 8.12 3.63
N ILE A 169 8.31 8.44 4.71
CA ILE A 169 7.96 7.99 6.05
C ILE A 169 7.83 9.16 7.03
N GLN A 170 7.06 8.96 8.09
CA GLN A 170 7.17 9.74 9.32
C GLN A 170 7.77 8.90 10.42
N VAL A 171 8.51 9.54 11.30
CA VAL A 171 9.18 8.84 12.42
C VAL A 171 9.04 9.64 13.72
N MET A 172 9.10 8.90 14.83
CA MET A 172 9.40 9.47 16.15
C MET A 172 10.85 9.17 16.47
N GLU A 173 11.63 10.21 16.74
CA GLU A 173 13.08 10.14 16.94
C GLU A 173 13.52 11.06 18.06
N SER A 174 14.65 10.72 18.69
CA SER A 174 15.32 11.53 19.70
C SER A 174 16.74 11.84 19.29
N ASN A 175 17.35 12.84 19.91
CA ASN A 175 18.70 13.33 19.56
C ASN A 175 18.82 13.74 18.08
N TYR A 176 17.77 14.35 17.55
CA TYR A 176 17.71 14.88 16.19
C TYR A 176 17.06 16.27 16.19
N GLY A 177 17.63 17.21 15.43
CA GLY A 177 17.10 18.57 15.30
C GLY A 177 16.94 19.32 16.63
N GLY A 178 17.70 18.94 17.67
CA GLY A 178 17.61 19.52 19.01
C GLY A 178 16.54 18.90 19.91
N ALA A 179 15.80 17.89 19.43
CA ALA A 179 14.82 17.16 20.24
C ALA A 179 15.51 15.99 20.97
N TYR A 180 15.36 15.92 22.28
CA TYR A 180 15.88 14.84 23.13
C TYR A 180 14.79 13.88 23.63
N TYR A 181 13.58 14.04 23.15
CA TYR A 181 12.44 13.14 23.38
C TYR A 181 11.91 12.65 22.04
N PRO A 182 11.24 11.48 21.99
CA PRO A 182 10.60 11.03 20.76
C PRO A 182 9.69 12.10 20.18
N SER A 183 10.06 12.61 19.02
CA SER A 183 9.37 13.72 18.34
C SER A 183 9.36 13.51 16.84
N ASN A 184 8.28 13.91 16.18
CA ASN A 184 8.24 13.96 14.72
C ASN A 184 8.85 15.32 14.27
N VAL A 185 10.15 15.33 14.04
CA VAL A 185 10.89 16.57 13.69
C VAL A 185 10.82 16.85 12.19
N ARG A 186 10.80 15.79 11.37
CA ARG A 186 10.95 15.89 9.91
C ARG A 186 9.62 15.96 9.14
N GLY A 187 8.49 15.55 9.73
CA GLY A 187 7.27 15.28 8.99
C GLY A 187 7.45 14.08 8.05
N PHE A 188 6.81 14.07 6.88
CA PHE A 188 7.08 13.10 5.82
C PHE A 188 8.37 13.44 5.09
N PHE A 189 9.26 12.46 4.94
CA PHE A 189 10.52 12.61 4.21
C PHE A 189 10.90 11.30 3.52
N ASP A 190 11.74 11.39 2.48
CA ASP A 190 12.34 10.23 1.84
C ASP A 190 13.55 9.74 2.67
N PRO A 191 13.46 8.55 3.29
CA PRO A 191 14.51 8.05 4.18
C PRO A 191 15.79 7.65 3.44
N THR A 192 15.76 7.55 2.11
CA THR A 192 16.89 7.14 1.28
C THR A 192 17.76 8.30 0.83
N THR A 193 17.26 9.54 0.97
CA THR A 193 17.93 10.77 0.49
C THR A 193 18.58 11.57 1.63
N THR A 194 18.54 11.07 2.85
CA THR A 194 19.14 11.73 4.00
C THR A 194 20.66 11.62 3.99
N SER A 195 21.35 12.55 4.66
CA SER A 195 22.81 12.49 4.85
C SER A 195 23.24 11.45 5.88
N GLU A 196 22.32 10.65 6.41
CA GLU A 196 22.53 9.66 7.46
C GLU A 196 22.91 8.28 6.91
N GLY A 197 23.06 8.17 5.58
CA GLY A 197 23.53 6.98 4.88
C GLY A 197 22.42 6.00 4.47
N THR A 198 22.80 4.73 4.34
CA THR A 198 21.87 3.69 3.93
C THR A 198 20.90 3.37 5.05
N VAL A 199 19.61 3.32 4.70
CA VAL A 199 18.54 2.94 5.62
C VAL A 199 18.19 1.46 5.49
N SER A 200 17.94 0.82 6.62
CA SER A 200 17.29 -0.49 6.76
C SER A 200 16.24 -0.44 7.86
N TYR A 201 15.39 -1.46 7.94
CA TYR A 201 14.28 -1.51 8.89
C TYR A 201 14.32 -2.82 9.67
N ILE A 202 14.23 -2.74 10.99
CA ILE A 202 14.04 -3.89 11.87
C ILE A 202 12.53 -4.02 12.07
N TYR A 203 11.96 -5.17 11.72
CA TYR A 203 10.51 -5.36 11.79
C TYR A 203 10.06 -5.84 13.16
N PRO A 204 8.88 -5.36 13.62
CA PRO A 204 8.35 -5.76 14.92
C PRO A 204 8.00 -7.26 14.92
N PRO A 205 8.01 -7.90 16.09
CA PRO A 205 7.46 -9.24 16.28
C PRO A 205 5.96 -9.31 16.00
N ALA A 206 5.47 -10.52 15.73
CA ALA A 206 4.05 -10.74 15.50
C ALA A 206 3.21 -10.35 16.72
N GLY A 207 2.16 -9.56 16.49
CA GLY A 207 1.21 -9.16 17.53
C GLY A 207 1.63 -7.96 18.39
N VAL A 208 2.66 -7.23 17.96
CA VAL A 208 3.13 -6.01 18.61
C VAL A 208 2.74 -4.78 17.80
#